data_b81c1cd03c70c1e56b18d74dcd66b9a7
#
_entry.id   b81c1cd03c70c1e56b18d74dcd66b9a7
#
_cell.length_a   1.000
_cell.length_b   1.000
_cell.length_c   1.000
_cell.angle_alpha   90.00
_cell.angle_beta   90.00
_cell.angle_gamma   90.00
#
_symmetry.space_group_name_H-M   'P 1'
#
loop_
_entity.id
_entity.type
_entity.pdbx_description
1 polymer ?
#
loop_
_entity_poly.entity_id
_entity_poly.type
_entity_poly.pdbx_seq_one_letter_code
_entity_poly.pdbx_strand_id
1 'polypeptide(L)'
;PDGKLINLTDARPREIPPEGLNLKYPEGWRDVGTPLVILQAKAGGLYYYRSLDNQVRDKRFVFVHTQQGLAAELIFEEKATQMSGRIETPEWEVGQGGSIADIYEPHRLQTEKNYGLVPWEKRADVPDWAREISLVAAIHCQHWTGYVFHDYEQVLENLKKICSQVEGRRVLAYLPGWEGRYYWKYGSYSPDERMGGKEGFLKLCRGAKALGVHVMPMFGINVVGSHFDNYEEW
;
A
#
# COMPACT_ATOMS: atom_id res chain seq x y z
N PRO A 1 -25.26 -21.49 0.79
CA PRO A 1 -25.36 -20.97 -0.57
C PRO A 1 -23.99 -20.81 -1.14
N ASP A 2 -23.75 -21.49 -2.24
CA ASP A 2 -22.53 -21.32 -2.99
C ASP A 2 -22.49 -19.91 -3.59
N GLY A 3 -21.34 -19.29 -3.61
CA GLY A 3 -21.17 -17.94 -4.11
C GLY A 3 -19.74 -17.59 -4.45
N LYS A 4 -19.56 -16.44 -5.07
CA LYS A 4 -18.25 -15.87 -5.35
C LYS A 4 -17.97 -14.71 -4.42
N LEU A 5 -16.79 -14.66 -3.87
CA LEU A 5 -16.34 -13.54 -3.06
C LEU A 5 -15.69 -12.47 -3.94
N ILE A 6 -16.03 -11.21 -3.67
CA ILE A 6 -15.42 -10.03 -4.27
C ILE A 6 -14.79 -9.25 -3.14
N ASN A 7 -13.48 -9.05 -3.19
CA ASN A 7 -12.82 -8.05 -2.36
C ASN A 7 -12.42 -6.85 -3.22
N LEU A 8 -12.30 -5.68 -2.62
CA LEU A 8 -12.00 -4.45 -3.37
C LEU A 8 -10.50 -4.27 -3.66
N THR A 9 -9.64 -5.16 -3.17
CA THR A 9 -8.19 -5.11 -3.42
C THR A 9 -7.88 -5.50 -4.87
N ASP A 10 -8.55 -6.52 -5.41
CA ASP A 10 -8.38 -6.95 -6.81
C ASP A 10 -9.65 -6.92 -7.65
N ALA A 11 -10.78 -6.65 -7.01
CA ALA A 11 -12.12 -6.55 -7.61
C ALA A 11 -12.56 -7.77 -8.45
N ARG A 12 -11.83 -8.89 -8.38
CA ARG A 12 -12.16 -10.11 -9.14
C ARG A 12 -12.99 -11.07 -8.31
N PRO A 13 -14.12 -11.54 -8.85
CA PRO A 13 -14.89 -12.58 -8.16
C PRO A 13 -14.07 -13.87 -8.03
N ARG A 14 -13.96 -14.38 -6.81
CA ARG A 14 -13.28 -15.65 -6.50
C ARG A 14 -14.26 -16.66 -5.98
N GLU A 15 -14.19 -17.88 -6.48
CA GLU A 15 -14.90 -19.01 -5.85
C GLU A 15 -14.34 -19.20 -4.44
N ILE A 16 -15.21 -19.54 -3.49
CA ILE A 16 -14.79 -19.95 -2.16
C ILE A 16 -14.45 -21.44 -2.24
N PRO A 17 -13.17 -21.81 -2.00
CA PRO A 17 -12.75 -23.20 -2.14
C PRO A 17 -13.39 -24.09 -1.07
N PRO A 18 -13.42 -25.43 -1.27
CA PRO A 18 -14.06 -26.36 -0.33
C PRO A 18 -13.54 -26.26 1.10
N GLU A 19 -12.28 -25.95 1.28
CA GLU A 19 -11.61 -25.73 2.57
C GLU A 19 -12.00 -24.40 3.25
N GLY A 20 -12.76 -23.55 2.54
CA GLY A 20 -13.12 -22.22 2.99
C GLY A 20 -12.11 -21.16 2.58
N LEU A 21 -12.29 -19.93 3.04
CA LEU A 21 -11.46 -18.79 2.73
C LEU A 21 -11.26 -17.94 3.99
N ASN A 22 -10.01 -17.58 4.27
CA ASN A 22 -9.61 -16.71 5.37
C ASN A 22 -8.88 -15.50 4.82
N LEU A 23 -9.52 -14.33 4.88
CA LEU A 23 -8.98 -13.07 4.37
C LEU A 23 -8.56 -12.18 5.53
N LYS A 24 -7.30 -11.74 5.51
CA LYS A 24 -6.73 -10.83 6.51
C LYS A 24 -6.87 -9.37 6.06
N TYR A 25 -7.20 -8.50 7.01
CA TYR A 25 -7.12 -7.04 6.89
C TYR A 25 -6.26 -6.47 8.03
N PRO A 26 -5.37 -5.49 7.79
CA PRO A 26 -4.98 -4.98 6.47
C PRO A 26 -3.98 -5.90 5.75
N GLU A 27 -4.24 -6.21 4.51
CA GLU A 27 -3.32 -6.98 3.66
C GLU A 27 -3.50 -6.58 2.19
N GLY A 28 -2.87 -5.48 1.81
CA GLY A 28 -3.07 -4.85 0.50
C GLY A 28 -2.53 -5.61 -0.70
N TRP A 29 -1.69 -6.64 -0.51
CA TRP A 29 -1.08 -7.38 -1.61
C TRP A 29 -1.84 -8.65 -2.00
N ARG A 30 -2.48 -9.30 -1.05
CA ARG A 30 -3.06 -10.63 -1.25
C ARG A 30 -4.52 -10.73 -0.84
N ASP A 31 -4.88 -10.09 0.26
CA ASP A 31 -6.18 -10.25 0.86
C ASP A 31 -7.04 -8.97 0.77
N VAL A 32 -7.20 -8.25 1.86
CA VAL A 32 -8.17 -7.15 1.93
C VAL A 32 -7.47 -5.82 2.26
N GLY A 33 -7.50 -4.88 1.32
CA GLY A 33 -6.94 -3.53 1.49
C GLY A 33 -7.90 -2.54 2.16
N THR A 34 -9.20 -2.86 2.22
CA THR A 34 -10.23 -2.12 2.95
C THR A 34 -11.15 -3.10 3.67
N PRO A 35 -11.64 -2.82 4.89
CA PRO A 35 -12.40 -3.80 5.67
C PRO A 35 -13.85 -3.98 5.16
N LEU A 36 -13.97 -4.35 3.90
CA LEU A 36 -15.20 -4.66 3.19
C LEU A 36 -14.99 -5.83 2.24
N VAL A 37 -15.84 -6.85 2.33
CA VAL A 37 -15.92 -7.95 1.37
C VAL A 37 -17.38 -8.14 0.94
N ILE A 38 -17.57 -8.56 -0.30
CA ILE A 38 -18.88 -8.76 -0.91
C ILE A 38 -19.01 -10.21 -1.36
N LEU A 39 -20.12 -10.86 -1.00
CA LEU A 39 -20.46 -12.19 -1.45
C LEU A 39 -21.55 -12.09 -2.52
N GLN A 40 -21.23 -12.51 -3.73
CA GLN A 40 -22.20 -12.71 -4.80
C GLN A 40 -22.75 -14.13 -4.73
N ALA A 41 -23.99 -14.28 -4.29
CA ALA A 41 -24.64 -15.59 -4.18
C ALA A 41 -25.00 -16.17 -5.56
N LYS A 42 -24.91 -17.49 -5.74
CA LYS A 42 -25.32 -18.18 -6.99
C LYS A 42 -26.80 -17.97 -7.33
N ALA A 43 -27.64 -17.87 -6.31
CA ALA A 43 -29.06 -17.59 -6.48
C ALA A 43 -29.39 -16.13 -6.84
N GLY A 44 -28.35 -15.31 -7.01
CA GLY A 44 -28.46 -13.86 -7.19
C GLY A 44 -28.42 -13.11 -5.86
N GLY A 45 -28.14 -11.81 -5.94
CA GLY A 45 -27.99 -10.92 -4.79
C GLY A 45 -26.54 -10.76 -4.33
N LEU A 46 -26.27 -9.59 -3.78
CA LEU A 46 -24.99 -9.22 -3.21
C LEU A 46 -25.16 -9.03 -1.70
N TYR A 47 -24.37 -9.74 -0.94
CA TYR A 47 -24.28 -9.61 0.51
C TYR A 47 -22.93 -8.98 0.86
N TYR A 48 -22.88 -8.11 1.86
CA TYR A 48 -21.63 -7.51 2.26
C TYR A 48 -21.39 -7.67 3.76
N TYR A 49 -20.10 -7.67 4.09
CA TYR A 49 -19.56 -7.74 5.43
C TYR A 49 -18.53 -6.63 5.54
N ARG A 50 -18.74 -5.66 6.43
CA ARG A 50 -17.81 -4.56 6.62
C ARG A 50 -17.58 -4.22 8.09
N SER A 51 -16.43 -3.66 8.39
CA SER A 51 -16.14 -3.05 9.68
C SER A 51 -16.21 -1.53 9.56
N LEU A 52 -16.84 -0.90 10.55
CA LEU A 52 -16.99 0.54 10.67
C LEU A 52 -15.98 1.13 11.66
N ASP A 53 -14.74 0.69 11.55
CA ASP A 53 -13.66 1.18 12.40
C ASP A 53 -13.14 2.55 11.93
N ASN A 54 -12.65 3.35 12.86
CA ASN A 54 -11.91 4.60 12.61
C ASN A 54 -10.40 4.44 12.76
N GLN A 55 -9.93 3.20 12.92
CA GLN A 55 -8.53 2.82 13.04
C GLN A 55 -8.24 1.60 12.17
N VAL A 56 -7.00 1.53 11.69
CA VAL A 56 -6.51 0.34 11.01
C VAL A 56 -6.10 -0.68 12.07
N ARG A 57 -6.97 -1.66 12.32
CA ARG A 57 -6.75 -2.75 13.27
C ARG A 57 -6.96 -4.10 12.60
N ASP A 58 -6.20 -5.09 13.05
CA ASP A 58 -6.20 -6.43 12.46
C ASP A 58 -7.56 -7.11 12.56
N LYS A 59 -8.05 -7.63 11.45
CA LYS A 59 -9.34 -8.31 11.31
C LYS A 59 -9.23 -9.45 10.32
N ARG A 60 -10.17 -10.38 10.42
CA ARG A 60 -10.33 -11.45 9.41
C ARG A 60 -11.79 -11.59 9.00
N PHE A 61 -11.95 -11.88 7.72
CA PHE A 61 -13.20 -12.34 7.14
C PHE A 61 -13.02 -13.81 6.76
N VAL A 62 -13.68 -14.70 7.49
CA VAL A 62 -13.54 -16.15 7.31
C VAL A 62 -14.83 -16.70 6.76
N PHE A 63 -14.75 -17.46 5.68
CA PHE A 63 -15.88 -18.11 5.05
C PHE A 63 -15.68 -19.61 5.05
N VAL A 64 -16.61 -20.35 5.64
CA VAL A 64 -16.54 -21.80 5.77
C VAL A 64 -17.80 -22.47 5.24
N HIS A 65 -17.63 -23.62 4.58
CA HIS A 65 -18.77 -24.45 4.18
C HIS A 65 -19.28 -25.24 5.37
N THR A 66 -20.59 -25.22 5.56
CA THR A 66 -21.28 -25.98 6.59
C THR A 66 -22.36 -26.84 5.96
N GLN A 67 -22.97 -27.75 6.73
CA GLN A 67 -24.11 -28.54 6.25
C GLN A 67 -25.35 -27.68 5.86
N GLN A 68 -25.44 -26.47 6.41
CA GLN A 68 -26.52 -25.52 6.17
C GLN A 68 -26.21 -24.50 5.08
N GLY A 69 -24.98 -24.52 4.51
CA GLY A 69 -24.50 -23.57 3.51
C GLY A 69 -23.21 -22.90 3.92
N LEU A 70 -22.97 -21.72 3.40
CA LEU A 70 -21.79 -20.91 3.70
C LEU A 70 -22.00 -20.09 4.97
N ALA A 71 -21.12 -20.23 5.95
CA ALA A 71 -21.07 -19.37 7.13
C ALA A 71 -19.96 -18.33 7.00
N ALA A 72 -20.19 -17.12 7.52
CA ALA A 72 -19.20 -16.06 7.62
C ALA A 72 -18.87 -15.81 9.09
N GLU A 73 -17.58 -15.79 9.40
CA GLU A 73 -17.06 -15.42 10.71
C GLU A 73 -16.29 -14.10 10.58
N LEU A 74 -16.61 -13.15 11.45
CA LEU A 74 -15.97 -11.84 11.50
C LEU A 74 -15.09 -11.79 12.75
N ILE A 75 -13.77 -11.78 12.55
CA ILE A 75 -12.80 -11.90 13.63
C ILE A 75 -12.07 -10.57 13.79
N PHE A 76 -12.04 -10.08 15.02
CA PHE A 76 -11.19 -8.97 15.44
C PHE A 76 -9.99 -9.52 16.20
N GLU A 77 -8.79 -9.04 15.86
CA GLU A 77 -7.54 -9.45 16.49
C GLU A 77 -6.92 -8.27 17.24
N GLU A 78 -6.57 -8.48 18.50
CA GLU A 78 -5.85 -7.48 19.31
C GLU A 78 -4.53 -8.06 19.78
N LYS A 79 -3.48 -7.26 19.75
CA LYS A 79 -2.17 -7.66 20.26
C LYS A 79 -2.19 -7.71 21.78
N ALA A 80 -1.71 -8.80 22.37
CA ALA A 80 -1.66 -8.97 23.82
C ALA A 80 -0.95 -7.81 24.53
N THR A 81 0.06 -7.22 23.91
CA THR A 81 0.80 -6.06 24.43
C THR A 81 -0.01 -4.76 24.45
N GLN A 82 -1.11 -4.70 23.72
CA GLN A 82 -2.01 -3.53 23.66
C GLN A 82 -3.26 -3.72 24.54
N MET A 83 -3.41 -4.88 25.15
CA MET A 83 -4.54 -5.19 26.03
C MET A 83 -4.38 -4.52 27.39
N SER A 84 -5.26 -3.58 27.70
CA SER A 84 -5.30 -2.84 28.99
C SER A 84 -6.39 -3.34 29.94
N GLY A 85 -6.73 -4.64 29.87
CA GLY A 85 -7.84 -5.22 30.65
C GLY A 85 -9.24 -5.00 30.07
N ARG A 86 -9.33 -4.29 28.93
CA ARG A 86 -10.57 -4.06 28.17
C ARG A 86 -10.30 -4.26 26.68
N ILE A 87 -11.21 -4.95 26.00
CA ILE A 87 -11.21 -5.08 24.54
C ILE A 87 -12.41 -4.33 23.99
N GLU A 88 -12.16 -3.42 23.08
CA GLU A 88 -13.21 -2.74 22.28
C GLU A 88 -13.16 -3.27 20.87
N THR A 89 -14.17 -4.07 20.48
CA THR A 89 -14.31 -4.54 19.11
C THR A 89 -14.86 -3.42 18.24
N PRO A 90 -14.47 -3.37 16.95
CA PRO A 90 -15.11 -2.47 16.00
C PRO A 90 -16.57 -2.86 15.78
N GLU A 91 -17.35 -1.92 15.32
CA GLU A 91 -18.68 -2.21 14.82
C GLU A 91 -18.59 -2.99 13.50
N TRP A 92 -19.41 -4.04 13.39
CA TRP A 92 -19.55 -4.82 12.18
C TRP A 92 -20.94 -4.61 11.58
N GLU A 93 -20.98 -4.49 10.28
CA GLU A 93 -22.21 -4.39 9.52
C GLU A 93 -22.29 -5.50 8.48
N VAL A 94 -23.45 -6.17 8.43
CA VAL A 94 -23.78 -7.19 7.44
C VAL A 94 -25.06 -6.77 6.75
N GLY A 95 -25.08 -6.81 5.43
CA GLY A 95 -26.25 -6.34 4.68
C GLY A 95 -26.32 -6.88 3.26
N GLN A 96 -27.26 -6.35 2.51
CA GLN A 96 -27.50 -6.65 1.10
C GLN A 96 -27.48 -5.36 0.29
N GLY A 97 -27.08 -5.45 -0.99
CA GLY A 97 -27.09 -4.35 -1.93
C GLY A 97 -27.57 -4.76 -3.31
N GLY A 98 -28.06 -3.79 -4.08
CA GLY A 98 -28.51 -3.98 -5.46
C GLY A 98 -27.35 -4.08 -6.44
N SER A 99 -26.26 -3.37 -6.15
CA SER A 99 -25.04 -3.35 -6.95
C SER A 99 -23.79 -3.21 -6.07
N ILE A 100 -22.61 -3.46 -6.66
CA ILE A 100 -21.33 -3.23 -5.98
C ILE A 100 -21.19 -1.74 -5.62
N ALA A 101 -21.63 -0.83 -6.49
CA ALA A 101 -21.57 0.60 -6.24
C ALA A 101 -22.42 1.01 -5.03
N ASP A 102 -23.63 0.44 -4.89
CA ASP A 102 -24.52 0.73 -3.76
C ASP A 102 -23.92 0.30 -2.41
N ILE A 103 -23.09 -0.74 -2.42
CA ILE A 103 -22.39 -1.22 -1.23
C ILE A 103 -21.12 -0.41 -0.97
N TYR A 104 -20.37 -0.12 -2.02
CA TYR A 104 -19.06 0.53 -1.92
C TYR A 104 -19.16 2.01 -1.56
N GLU A 105 -20.10 2.74 -2.16
CA GLU A 105 -20.18 4.19 -2.00
C GLU A 105 -20.45 4.63 -0.54
N PRO A 106 -21.41 4.01 0.19
CA PRO A 106 -21.56 4.29 1.63
C PRO A 106 -20.31 3.93 2.44
N HIS A 107 -19.60 2.84 2.09
CA HIS A 107 -18.38 2.46 2.75
C HIS A 107 -17.25 3.49 2.51
N ARG A 108 -17.10 3.96 1.27
CA ARG A 108 -16.15 5.00 0.90
C ARG A 108 -16.41 6.30 1.68
N LEU A 109 -17.65 6.77 1.69
CA LEU A 109 -18.04 8.00 2.42
C LEU A 109 -17.79 7.88 3.93
N GLN A 110 -18.10 6.71 4.51
CA GLN A 110 -17.84 6.46 5.92
C GLN A 110 -16.33 6.41 6.21
N THR A 111 -15.54 5.81 5.33
CA THR A 111 -14.07 5.78 5.43
C THR A 111 -13.50 7.19 5.37
N GLU A 112 -13.92 8.01 4.40
CA GLU A 112 -13.50 9.41 4.29
C GLU A 112 -13.80 10.19 5.57
N LYS A 113 -14.99 10.02 6.13
CA LYS A 113 -15.39 10.64 7.38
C LYS A 113 -14.56 10.17 8.57
N ASN A 114 -14.40 8.85 8.74
CA ASN A 114 -13.70 8.25 9.89
C ASN A 114 -12.22 8.64 9.93
N TYR A 115 -11.59 8.76 8.77
CA TYR A 115 -10.17 9.11 8.66
C TYR A 115 -9.92 10.59 8.34
N GLY A 116 -10.96 11.41 8.25
CA GLY A 116 -10.85 12.83 7.91
C GLY A 116 -10.19 13.06 6.55
N LEU A 117 -10.45 12.19 5.57
CA LEU A 117 -9.82 12.28 4.27
C LEU A 117 -10.34 13.50 3.50
N VAL A 118 -9.41 14.23 2.92
CA VAL A 118 -9.68 15.40 2.10
C VAL A 118 -9.33 15.09 0.65
N PRO A 119 -10.16 15.47 -0.34
CA PRO A 119 -9.83 15.31 -1.75
C PRO A 119 -8.45 15.89 -2.09
N TRP A 120 -7.73 15.23 -2.98
CA TRP A 120 -6.36 15.57 -3.36
C TRP A 120 -6.18 17.05 -3.71
N GLU A 121 -7.15 17.61 -4.45
CA GLU A 121 -7.14 19.01 -4.90
C GLU A 121 -7.28 20.02 -3.75
N LYS A 122 -7.84 19.59 -2.61
CA LYS A 122 -8.10 20.42 -1.43
C LYS A 122 -7.08 20.23 -0.31
N ARG A 123 -6.13 19.33 -0.45
CA ARG A 123 -5.12 19.06 0.57
C ARG A 123 -4.09 20.18 0.63
N ALA A 124 -4.01 20.86 1.77
CA ALA A 124 -3.05 21.93 1.99
C ALA A 124 -1.61 21.46 2.20
N ASP A 125 -1.42 20.19 2.56
CA ASP A 125 -0.11 19.55 2.77
C ASP A 125 0.53 19.04 1.47
N VAL A 126 -0.21 19.05 0.35
CA VAL A 126 0.31 18.66 -0.96
C VAL A 126 0.88 19.89 -1.67
N PRO A 127 2.17 19.94 -1.98
CA PRO A 127 2.76 21.07 -2.68
C PRO A 127 2.29 21.14 -4.15
N ASP A 128 2.23 22.36 -4.70
CA ASP A 128 1.66 22.57 -6.04
C ASP A 128 2.37 21.78 -7.13
N TRP A 129 3.71 21.66 -7.05
CA TRP A 129 4.46 20.86 -8.02
C TRP A 129 4.01 19.39 -8.06
N ALA A 130 3.59 18.81 -6.92
CA ALA A 130 3.16 17.40 -6.87
C ALA A 130 1.86 17.18 -7.66
N ARG A 131 1.02 18.21 -7.80
CA ARG A 131 -0.21 18.16 -8.60
C ARG A 131 0.06 18.20 -10.10
N GLU A 132 1.25 18.67 -10.51
CA GLU A 132 1.66 18.73 -11.91
C GLU A 132 2.31 17.44 -12.40
N ILE A 133 2.68 16.52 -11.50
CA ILE A 133 3.31 15.26 -11.88
C ILE A 133 2.36 14.41 -12.72
N SER A 134 2.80 14.06 -13.91
CA SER A 134 2.10 13.17 -14.85
C SER A 134 2.84 11.87 -15.12
N LEU A 135 4.11 11.76 -14.73
CA LEU A 135 4.93 10.56 -14.87
C LEU A 135 5.73 10.30 -13.58
N VAL A 136 5.51 9.12 -13.00
CA VAL A 136 6.39 8.57 -11.97
C VAL A 136 7.33 7.56 -12.62
N ALA A 137 8.62 7.90 -12.70
CA ALA A 137 9.66 7.03 -13.22
C ALA A 137 10.31 6.28 -12.05
N ALA A 138 9.91 5.02 -11.82
CA ALA A 138 10.54 4.15 -10.85
C ALA A 138 11.83 3.57 -11.45
N ILE A 139 12.99 4.10 -11.05
CA ILE A 139 14.30 3.67 -11.54
C ILE A 139 15.01 2.93 -10.39
N HIS A 140 15.00 1.61 -10.46
CA HIS A 140 15.60 0.77 -9.42
C HIS A 140 17.11 0.87 -9.46
N CYS A 141 17.72 1.26 -8.35
CA CYS A 141 19.18 1.39 -8.22
C CYS A 141 19.80 0.05 -7.84
N GLN A 142 19.66 -0.40 -6.60
CA GLN A 142 20.24 -1.67 -6.15
C GLN A 142 19.21 -2.61 -5.56
N HIS A 143 19.36 -3.89 -5.86
CA HIS A 143 18.54 -4.97 -5.32
C HIS A 143 19.06 -5.44 -3.96
N TRP A 144 18.20 -6.02 -3.13
CA TRP A 144 18.57 -6.59 -1.83
C TRP A 144 19.66 -7.68 -1.90
N THR A 145 19.80 -8.34 -3.05
CA THR A 145 20.88 -9.32 -3.31
C THR A 145 22.25 -8.65 -3.52
N GLY A 146 22.30 -7.33 -3.67
CA GLY A 146 23.52 -6.58 -3.97
C GLY A 146 23.73 -6.32 -5.47
N TYR A 147 22.83 -6.79 -6.35
CA TYR A 147 22.90 -6.49 -7.77
C TYR A 147 22.53 -5.02 -8.02
N VAL A 148 23.39 -4.30 -8.76
CA VAL A 148 23.16 -2.92 -9.16
C VAL A 148 22.49 -2.92 -10.54
N PHE A 149 21.23 -2.44 -10.60
CA PHE A 149 20.52 -2.24 -11.87
C PHE A 149 20.98 -0.96 -12.55
N HIS A 150 21.06 0.14 -11.77
CA HIS A 150 21.49 1.44 -12.24
C HIS A 150 22.30 2.12 -11.13
N ASP A 151 23.50 2.58 -11.47
CA ASP A 151 24.23 3.54 -10.66
C ASP A 151 23.65 4.96 -10.84
N TYR A 152 24.13 5.93 -10.07
CA TYR A 152 23.58 7.29 -10.11
C TYR A 152 23.82 8.01 -11.44
N GLU A 153 24.89 7.66 -12.16
CA GLU A 153 25.13 8.20 -13.49
C GLU A 153 24.16 7.65 -14.52
N GLN A 154 23.93 6.35 -14.50
CA GLN A 154 22.92 5.67 -15.37
C GLN A 154 21.51 6.17 -15.08
N VAL A 155 21.16 6.42 -13.80
CA VAL A 155 19.88 7.05 -13.44
C VAL A 155 19.75 8.42 -14.11
N LEU A 156 20.79 9.27 -14.01
CA LEU A 156 20.77 10.59 -14.64
C LEU A 156 20.66 10.52 -16.16
N GLU A 157 21.37 9.60 -16.82
CA GLU A 157 21.25 9.40 -18.27
C GLU A 157 19.83 8.95 -18.67
N ASN A 158 19.20 8.07 -17.88
CA ASN A 158 17.82 7.67 -18.12
C ASN A 158 16.85 8.85 -17.94
N LEU A 159 17.05 9.70 -16.95
CA LEU A 159 16.25 10.90 -16.78
C LEU A 159 16.40 11.89 -17.95
N LYS A 160 17.62 12.07 -18.50
CA LYS A 160 17.83 12.87 -19.71
C LYS A 160 17.05 12.33 -20.91
N LYS A 161 17.03 11.00 -21.10
CA LYS A 161 16.24 10.35 -22.17
C LYS A 161 14.74 10.56 -21.96
N ILE A 162 14.25 10.42 -20.74
CA ILE A 162 12.83 10.65 -20.41
C ILE A 162 12.48 12.12 -20.68
N CYS A 163 13.32 13.05 -20.25
CA CYS A 163 13.10 14.49 -20.42
C CYS A 163 13.24 14.99 -21.86
N SER A 164 13.76 14.16 -22.77
CA SER A 164 13.69 14.47 -24.22
C SER A 164 12.27 14.28 -24.79
N GLN A 165 11.37 13.64 -24.06
CA GLN A 165 9.98 13.35 -24.47
C GLN A 165 8.93 13.98 -23.55
N VAL A 166 9.28 14.23 -22.29
CA VAL A 166 8.37 14.75 -21.26
C VAL A 166 9.03 15.91 -20.54
N GLU A 167 8.28 16.96 -20.26
CA GLU A 167 8.76 18.09 -19.45
C GLU A 167 9.21 17.61 -18.06
N GLY A 168 10.45 17.88 -17.68
CA GLY A 168 11.04 17.40 -16.42
C GLY A 168 10.24 17.77 -15.18
N ARG A 169 9.62 18.97 -15.12
CA ARG A 169 8.76 19.39 -14.01
C ARG A 169 7.56 18.50 -13.78
N ARG A 170 7.16 17.67 -14.76
CA ARG A 170 6.08 16.70 -14.69
C ARG A 170 6.54 15.30 -14.33
N VAL A 171 7.85 15.13 -14.07
CA VAL A 171 8.47 13.83 -13.78
C VAL A 171 8.87 13.75 -12.32
N LEU A 172 8.42 12.69 -11.64
CA LEU A 172 8.90 12.28 -10.34
C LEU A 172 9.78 11.03 -10.51
N ALA A 173 11.07 11.15 -10.23
CA ALA A 173 12.01 10.04 -10.23
C ALA A 173 11.97 9.34 -8.86
N TYR A 174 11.31 8.19 -8.77
CA TYR A 174 11.29 7.36 -7.57
C TYR A 174 12.46 6.38 -7.63
N LEU A 175 13.32 6.39 -6.59
CA LEU A 175 14.60 5.68 -6.57
C LEU A 175 14.63 4.59 -5.49
N PRO A 176 14.09 3.37 -5.75
CA PRO A 176 14.25 2.24 -4.85
C PRO A 176 15.70 1.77 -4.82
N GLY A 177 16.23 1.46 -3.62
CA GLY A 177 17.58 0.94 -3.44
C GLY A 177 18.71 1.93 -3.68
N TRP A 178 18.43 3.23 -3.61
CA TRP A 178 19.43 4.30 -3.74
C TRP A 178 20.50 4.28 -2.64
N GLU A 179 20.13 3.78 -1.45
CA GLU A 179 20.98 3.61 -0.28
C GLU A 179 21.82 2.33 -0.32
N GLY A 180 21.70 1.55 -1.38
CA GLY A 180 22.22 0.20 -1.49
C GLY A 180 21.31 -0.83 -0.82
N ARG A 181 21.26 -2.04 -1.38
CA ARG A 181 20.57 -3.21 -0.82
C ARG A 181 19.13 -2.94 -0.33
N TYR A 182 18.32 -2.37 -1.20
CA TYR A 182 16.87 -2.26 -1.07
C TYR A 182 16.23 -3.31 -0.15
N TYR A 183 15.44 -2.90 0.84
CA TYR A 183 14.88 -3.68 1.94
C TYR A 183 15.87 -4.21 3.00
N TRP A 184 17.16 -4.16 2.76
CA TRP A 184 18.13 -4.74 3.69
C TRP A 184 18.72 -3.73 4.67
N LYS A 185 18.81 -2.47 4.26
CA LYS A 185 19.47 -1.41 5.06
C LYS A 185 18.49 -0.38 5.62
N TYR A 186 17.29 -0.81 5.98
CA TYR A 186 16.37 0.12 6.65
C TYR A 186 16.98 0.69 7.93
N GLY A 187 16.91 2.04 8.03
CA GLY A 187 17.55 2.81 9.09
C GLY A 187 18.89 3.47 8.67
N SER A 188 19.61 2.91 7.69
CA SER A 188 20.89 3.45 7.20
C SER A 188 20.73 4.09 5.82
N TYR A 189 20.28 5.33 5.77
CA TYR A 189 19.99 6.04 4.53
C TYR A 189 21.17 6.91 4.09
N SER A 190 22.19 6.28 3.51
CA SER A 190 23.33 6.95 2.91
C SER A 190 23.58 6.45 1.49
N PRO A 191 24.06 7.32 0.57
CA PRO A 191 24.42 6.90 -0.79
C PRO A 191 25.44 5.76 -0.77
N ASP A 192 25.20 4.70 -1.56
CA ASP A 192 26.10 3.54 -1.62
C ASP A 192 27.31 3.83 -2.54
N GLU A 193 28.51 3.48 -2.07
CA GLU A 193 29.77 3.72 -2.79
C GLU A 193 29.85 2.99 -4.14
N ARG A 194 29.23 1.84 -4.25
CA ARG A 194 29.19 1.04 -5.51
C ARG A 194 28.38 1.71 -6.62
N MET A 195 27.52 2.66 -6.26
CA MET A 195 26.71 3.41 -7.20
C MET A 195 27.25 4.82 -7.46
N GLY A 196 28.40 5.18 -6.87
CA GLY A 196 29.04 6.47 -7.01
C GLY A 196 29.09 7.30 -5.73
N GLY A 197 28.68 6.74 -4.61
CA GLY A 197 28.78 7.35 -3.28
C GLY A 197 28.05 8.68 -3.16
N LYS A 198 28.41 9.44 -2.14
CA LYS A 198 27.80 10.74 -1.85
C LYS A 198 27.94 11.73 -3.02
N GLU A 199 29.10 11.78 -3.64
CA GLU A 199 29.35 12.72 -4.75
C GLU A 199 28.53 12.39 -5.99
N GLY A 200 28.44 11.09 -6.34
CA GLY A 200 27.60 10.60 -7.45
C GLY A 200 26.13 10.92 -7.23
N PHE A 201 25.62 10.70 -6.00
CA PHE A 201 24.25 11.04 -5.65
C PHE A 201 23.97 12.53 -5.71
N LEU A 202 24.89 13.37 -5.23
CA LEU A 202 24.78 14.83 -5.35
C LEU A 202 24.83 15.30 -6.82
N LYS A 203 25.64 14.65 -7.67
CA LYS A 203 25.67 14.92 -9.12
C LYS A 203 24.32 14.57 -9.76
N LEU A 204 23.75 13.42 -9.41
CA LEU A 204 22.41 13.02 -9.83
C LEU A 204 21.36 14.06 -9.42
N CYS A 205 21.30 14.44 -8.15
CA CYS A 205 20.32 15.41 -7.66
C CYS A 205 20.44 16.77 -8.37
N ARG A 206 21.65 17.27 -8.58
CA ARG A 206 21.89 18.52 -9.31
C ARG A 206 21.47 18.40 -10.77
N GLY A 207 21.82 17.29 -11.44
CA GLY A 207 21.45 17.04 -12.81
C GLY A 207 19.93 16.89 -12.99
N ALA A 208 19.26 16.15 -12.11
CA ALA A 208 17.81 16.03 -12.11
C ALA A 208 17.11 17.39 -11.90
N LYS A 209 17.62 18.20 -10.95
CA LYS A 209 17.11 19.57 -10.73
C LYS A 209 17.27 20.46 -11.97
N ALA A 210 18.42 20.36 -12.67
CA ALA A 210 18.64 21.11 -13.91
C ALA A 210 17.68 20.71 -15.03
N LEU A 211 17.20 19.46 -15.03
CA LEU A 211 16.16 18.97 -15.94
C LEU A 211 14.74 19.34 -15.47
N GLY A 212 14.59 19.90 -14.26
CA GLY A 212 13.29 20.16 -13.63
C GLY A 212 12.68 18.94 -12.94
N VAL A 213 13.36 17.78 -12.89
CA VAL A 213 12.85 16.53 -12.34
C VAL A 213 12.88 16.57 -10.81
N HIS A 214 11.77 16.12 -10.21
CA HIS A 214 11.69 15.88 -8.77
C HIS A 214 12.22 14.50 -8.43
N VAL A 215 13.15 14.43 -7.45
CA VAL A 215 13.75 13.16 -7.01
C VAL A 215 13.14 12.75 -5.69
N MET A 216 12.66 11.54 -5.62
CA MET A 216 12.08 10.92 -4.42
C MET A 216 12.85 9.62 -4.10
N PRO A 217 13.88 9.68 -3.26
CA PRO A 217 14.53 8.47 -2.75
C PRO A 217 13.54 7.66 -1.92
N MET A 218 13.60 6.35 -2.00
CA MET A 218 12.76 5.46 -1.18
C MET A 218 13.27 5.41 0.26
N PHE A 219 12.37 5.61 1.21
CA PHE A 219 12.63 5.42 2.63
C PHE A 219 11.62 4.46 3.24
N GLY A 220 12.06 3.55 4.12
CA GLY A 220 11.20 2.79 5.03
C GLY A 220 11.17 3.50 6.39
N ILE A 221 9.99 3.68 6.95
CA ILE A 221 9.80 4.41 8.22
C ILE A 221 9.19 3.58 9.34
N ASN A 222 8.75 2.37 9.05
CA ASN A 222 8.01 1.51 9.98
C ASN A 222 8.78 0.25 10.41
N VAL A 223 10.01 0.07 9.91
CA VAL A 223 10.88 -1.05 10.26
C VAL A 223 12.35 -0.60 10.26
N VAL A 224 13.14 -1.21 11.14
CA VAL A 224 14.60 -1.09 11.17
C VAL A 224 15.18 -2.50 11.11
N GLY A 225 16.22 -2.69 10.32
CA GLY A 225 16.92 -3.99 10.25
C GLY A 225 17.68 -4.27 11.56
N SER A 226 17.56 -5.48 12.09
CA SER A 226 18.27 -5.88 13.33
C SER A 226 19.80 -5.85 13.22
N HIS A 227 20.33 -5.67 12.01
CA HIS A 227 21.77 -5.49 11.73
C HIS A 227 22.21 -4.02 11.72
N PHE A 228 21.29 -3.10 12.04
CA PHE A 228 21.62 -1.68 12.16
C PHE A 228 22.40 -1.45 13.45
N ASP A 229 23.51 -0.68 13.38
CA ASP A 229 24.49 -0.55 14.48
C ASP A 229 23.87 -0.07 15.79
N ASN A 230 22.81 0.72 15.74
CA ASN A 230 22.10 1.28 16.90
C ASN A 230 20.71 0.62 17.10
N TYR A 231 20.50 -0.60 16.60
CA TYR A 231 19.19 -1.27 16.66
C TYR A 231 18.63 -1.36 18.08
N GLU A 232 19.49 -1.64 19.07
CA GLU A 232 19.11 -1.75 20.48
C GLU A 232 18.72 -0.39 21.12
N GLU A 233 19.00 0.73 20.46
CA GLU A 233 18.66 2.08 20.94
C GLU A 233 17.28 2.55 20.44
N TRP A 234 16.64 1.76 19.55
CA TRP A 234 15.34 2.04 18.93
C TRP A 234 14.22 1.19 19.53
#